data_e7773668974107c6bf9305398f017966
#
_entry.id   e7773668974107c6bf9305398f017966
#
_cell.length_a   1.000
_cell.length_b   1.000
_cell.length_c   1.000
_cell.angle_alpha   90.00
_cell.angle_beta   90.00
_cell.angle_gamma   90.00
#
_symmetry.space_group_name_H-M   'P 1'
#
loop_
_entity.id
_entity.type
_entity.pdbx_description
1 polymer ?
#
loop_
_entity_poly.entity_id
_entity_poly.type
_entity_poly.pdbx_seq_one_letter_code
_entity_poly.pdbx_strand_id
1 'polypeptide(L)'
;MQIAKLLGATTTIAIGRTAEKLQMAQERFGADATVNLTREKLTDSIKRITGGKGINAVFDFVVNNESVENSTKILANAGRLILVGIGGEPAVINPKRLTFKEASILGTNVGSKHELRLLVDLARSGKLKGVANTKHRLNEVNEVLTALKAGKILGRAYFDPFLK
;
A
#
# COMPACT_ATOMS: atom_id res chain seq x y z
N MET A 1 2.20 6.29 -1.77
CA MET A 1 2.00 7.63 -1.19
C MET A 1 2.85 8.67 -1.89
N GLN A 2 4.19 8.61 -1.90
CA GLN A 2 5.05 9.63 -2.52
C GLN A 2 4.65 9.92 -3.98
N ILE A 3 4.53 8.90 -4.82
CA ILE A 3 4.12 9.06 -6.22
C ILE A 3 2.73 9.67 -6.34
N ALA A 4 1.77 9.25 -5.51
CA ALA A 4 0.43 9.84 -5.53
C ALA A 4 0.47 11.36 -5.26
N LYS A 5 1.28 11.79 -4.28
CA LYS A 5 1.49 13.22 -4.01
C LYS A 5 2.15 13.95 -5.17
N LEU A 6 3.16 13.36 -5.80
CA LEU A 6 3.80 13.95 -6.99
C LEU A 6 2.83 14.10 -8.17
N LEU A 7 1.81 13.23 -8.23
CA LEU A 7 0.72 13.28 -9.22
C LEU A 7 -0.48 14.12 -8.78
N GLY A 8 -0.39 14.86 -7.69
CA GLY A 8 -1.41 15.80 -7.24
C GLY A 8 -2.39 15.31 -6.19
N ALA A 9 -2.17 14.13 -5.57
CA ALA A 9 -3.01 13.71 -4.47
C ALA A 9 -2.87 14.68 -3.28
N THR A 10 -3.99 15.24 -2.84
CA THR A 10 -4.04 16.20 -1.72
C THR A 10 -3.90 15.50 -0.37
N THR A 11 -4.45 14.30 -0.23
CA THR A 11 -4.42 13.51 0.99
C THR A 11 -4.07 12.06 0.68
N THR A 12 -3.11 11.52 1.40
CA THR A 12 -2.70 10.12 1.32
C THR A 12 -2.85 9.46 2.68
N ILE A 13 -3.47 8.28 2.70
CA ILE A 13 -3.76 7.53 3.93
C ILE A 13 -3.08 6.17 3.83
N ALA A 14 -2.28 5.82 4.83
CA ALA A 14 -1.73 4.48 4.94
C ALA A 14 -2.61 3.61 5.85
N ILE A 15 -2.99 2.44 5.35
CA ILE A 15 -3.84 1.48 6.06
C ILE A 15 -3.03 0.21 6.29
N GLY A 16 -3.00 -0.29 7.53
CA GLY A 16 -2.24 -1.48 7.85
C GLY A 16 -2.53 -2.02 9.25
N ARG A 17 -1.79 -3.06 9.66
CA ARG A 17 -1.93 -3.70 10.98
C ARG A 17 -0.73 -3.46 11.90
N THR A 18 0.42 -3.09 11.36
CA THR A 18 1.68 -2.94 12.10
C THR A 18 1.94 -1.48 12.39
N ALA A 19 1.98 -1.12 13.67
CA ALA A 19 2.14 0.27 14.12
C ALA A 19 3.44 0.91 13.58
N GLU A 20 4.56 0.19 13.64
CA GLU A 20 5.86 0.69 13.18
C GLU A 20 5.88 0.97 11.67
N LYS A 21 5.18 0.12 10.87
CA LYS A 21 5.05 0.34 9.41
C LYS A 21 4.19 1.56 9.10
N LEU A 22 3.15 1.79 9.88
CA LEU A 22 2.28 2.96 9.74
C LEU A 22 3.02 4.25 10.16
N GLN A 23 3.77 4.20 11.24
CA GLN A 23 4.63 5.30 11.65
C GLN A 23 5.67 5.65 10.56
N MET A 24 6.37 4.64 10.03
CA MET A 24 7.30 4.84 8.91
C MET A 24 6.59 5.44 7.69
N ALA A 25 5.37 5.01 7.39
CA ALA A 25 4.58 5.55 6.27
C ALA A 25 4.32 7.06 6.45
N GLN A 26 4.07 7.51 7.67
CA GLN A 26 3.83 8.90 7.99
C GLN A 26 5.13 9.72 8.02
N GLU A 27 6.12 9.31 8.81
CA GLU A 27 7.33 10.08 9.05
C GLU A 27 8.28 10.11 7.84
N ARG A 28 8.43 8.97 7.17
CA ARG A 28 9.41 8.82 6.09
C ARG A 28 8.80 9.03 4.70
N PHE A 29 7.58 8.56 4.48
CA PHE A 29 6.94 8.54 3.16
C PHE A 29 5.79 9.53 3.01
N GLY A 30 5.54 10.33 4.05
CA GLY A 30 4.64 11.47 4.00
C GLY A 30 3.16 11.10 3.88
N ALA A 31 2.72 10.00 4.50
CA ALA A 31 1.29 9.77 4.67
C ALA A 31 0.70 10.88 5.55
N ASP A 32 -0.40 11.48 5.12
CA ASP A 32 -1.09 12.53 5.88
C ASP A 32 -1.87 11.97 7.06
N ALA A 33 -2.33 10.72 6.93
CA ALA A 33 -3.00 9.99 8.00
C ALA A 33 -2.67 8.50 7.93
N THR A 34 -2.89 7.82 9.05
CA THR A 34 -2.75 6.36 9.15
C THR A 34 -3.99 5.75 9.79
N VAL A 35 -4.32 4.52 9.41
CA VAL A 35 -5.39 3.73 10.05
C VAL A 35 -4.83 2.36 10.42
N ASN A 36 -4.87 2.05 11.72
CA ASN A 36 -4.45 0.76 12.23
C ASN A 36 -5.66 -0.17 12.38
N LEU A 37 -5.76 -1.16 11.51
CA LEU A 37 -6.88 -2.11 11.46
C LEU A 37 -7.00 -3.02 12.70
N THR A 38 -5.98 -3.08 13.56
CA THR A 38 -6.05 -3.82 14.83
C THR A 38 -6.65 -3.00 15.97
N ARG A 39 -6.77 -1.67 15.78
CA ARG A 39 -7.20 -0.74 16.82
C ARG A 39 -8.42 0.07 16.43
N GLU A 40 -8.68 0.21 15.14
CA GLU A 40 -9.69 1.12 14.61
C GLU A 40 -10.57 0.42 13.59
N LYS A 41 -11.84 0.81 13.56
CA LYS A 41 -12.76 0.38 12.51
C LYS A 41 -12.52 1.25 11.27
N LEU A 42 -12.16 0.61 10.16
CA LEU A 42 -11.73 1.28 8.93
C LEU A 42 -12.74 2.32 8.44
N THR A 43 -14.02 1.94 8.36
CA THR A 43 -15.08 2.84 7.86
C THR A 43 -15.23 4.11 8.68
N ASP A 44 -15.11 4.01 10.00
CA ASP A 44 -15.28 5.13 10.91
C ASP A 44 -14.08 6.08 10.84
N SER A 45 -12.87 5.49 10.79
CA SER A 45 -11.63 6.26 10.62
C SER A 45 -11.61 7.01 9.28
N ILE A 46 -11.98 6.34 8.17
CA ILE A 46 -12.03 7.00 6.86
C ILE A 46 -13.11 8.07 6.84
N LYS A 47 -14.29 7.84 7.41
CA LYS A 47 -15.34 8.84 7.51
C LYS A 47 -14.86 10.09 8.26
N ARG A 48 -14.16 9.92 9.37
CA ARG A 48 -13.56 11.01 10.16
C ARG A 48 -12.50 11.79 9.36
N ILE A 49 -11.56 11.07 8.71
CA ILE A 49 -10.45 11.69 7.97
C ILE A 49 -10.95 12.46 6.73
N THR A 50 -11.97 11.93 6.04
CA THR A 50 -12.45 12.49 4.77
C THR A 50 -13.69 13.36 4.92
N GLY A 51 -14.16 13.62 6.12
CA GLY A 51 -15.44 14.32 6.34
C GLY A 51 -16.63 13.59 5.72
N GLY A 52 -16.60 12.27 5.64
CA GLY A 52 -17.65 11.43 5.05
C GLY A 52 -17.60 11.27 3.53
N LYS A 53 -16.68 11.94 2.83
CA LYS A 53 -16.58 11.88 1.35
C LYS A 53 -16.06 10.53 0.82
N GLY A 54 -15.32 9.77 1.62
CA GLY A 54 -14.69 8.53 1.19
C GLY A 54 -13.37 8.74 0.41
N ILE A 55 -12.86 7.69 -0.19
CA ILE A 55 -11.57 7.66 -0.87
C ILE A 55 -11.73 7.60 -2.38
N ASN A 56 -11.07 8.50 -3.11
CA ASN A 56 -11.13 8.55 -4.57
C ASN A 56 -10.37 7.40 -5.25
N ALA A 57 -9.22 6.98 -4.68
CA ALA A 57 -8.43 5.87 -5.19
C ALA A 57 -7.85 5.03 -4.05
N VAL A 58 -8.18 3.75 -4.02
CA VAL A 58 -7.61 2.77 -3.10
C VAL A 58 -6.68 1.85 -3.87
N PHE A 59 -5.43 1.71 -3.43
CA PHE A 59 -4.47 0.74 -3.93
C PHE A 59 -4.38 -0.41 -2.94
N ASP A 60 -4.91 -1.57 -3.33
CA ASP A 60 -4.87 -2.78 -2.50
C ASP A 60 -3.67 -3.65 -2.89
N PHE A 61 -2.71 -3.74 -1.98
CA PHE A 61 -1.50 -4.56 -2.12
C PHE A 61 -1.63 -5.94 -1.49
N VAL A 62 -2.77 -6.25 -0.87
CA VAL A 62 -3.05 -7.53 -0.22
C VAL A 62 -3.90 -8.40 -1.14
N VAL A 63 -5.04 -7.89 -1.57
CA VAL A 63 -6.01 -8.52 -2.48
C VAL A 63 -6.47 -9.89 -1.95
N ASN A 64 -7.12 -9.85 -0.79
CA ASN A 64 -7.91 -10.95 -0.27
C ASN A 64 -9.37 -10.51 -0.09
N ASN A 65 -10.26 -11.44 0.27
CA ASN A 65 -11.68 -11.13 0.41
C ASN A 65 -11.95 -9.98 1.38
N GLU A 66 -11.27 -9.97 2.54
CA GLU A 66 -11.43 -8.91 3.56
C GLU A 66 -10.96 -7.55 3.04
N SER A 67 -9.78 -7.48 2.42
CA SER A 67 -9.22 -6.22 1.94
C SER A 67 -10.02 -5.62 0.79
N VAL A 68 -10.50 -6.45 -0.14
CA VAL A 68 -11.34 -6.02 -1.27
C VAL A 68 -12.70 -5.53 -0.77
N GLU A 69 -13.35 -6.28 0.12
CA GLU A 69 -14.63 -5.86 0.71
C GLU A 69 -14.49 -4.54 1.46
N ASN A 70 -13.48 -4.43 2.31
CA ASN A 70 -13.19 -3.22 3.09
C ASN A 70 -12.87 -2.04 2.17
N SER A 71 -12.08 -2.24 1.13
CA SER A 71 -11.75 -1.21 0.14
C SER A 71 -12.99 -0.67 -0.57
N THR A 72 -13.92 -1.54 -0.99
CA THR A 72 -15.16 -1.10 -1.64
C THR A 72 -16.09 -0.31 -0.70
N LYS A 73 -16.07 -0.59 0.61
CA LYS A 73 -16.87 0.15 1.60
C LYS A 73 -16.44 1.62 1.72
N ILE A 74 -15.16 1.90 1.62
CA ILE A 74 -14.58 3.22 1.86
C ILE A 74 -14.44 4.09 0.61
N LEU A 75 -14.73 3.57 -0.59
CA LEU A 75 -14.70 4.36 -1.82
C LEU A 75 -15.67 5.55 -1.76
N ALA A 76 -15.24 6.68 -2.29
CA ALA A 76 -16.10 7.81 -2.64
C ALA A 76 -16.99 7.46 -3.85
N ASN A 77 -17.91 8.33 -4.21
CA ASN A 77 -18.61 8.26 -5.50
C ASN A 77 -17.60 8.45 -6.63
N ALA A 78 -17.75 7.70 -7.72
CA ALA A 78 -16.80 7.56 -8.83
C ALA A 78 -15.37 7.13 -8.40
N GLY A 79 -15.25 6.54 -7.19
CA GLY A 79 -13.97 6.07 -6.65
C GLY A 79 -13.46 4.83 -7.38
N ARG A 80 -12.16 4.59 -7.27
CA ARG A 80 -11.47 3.48 -7.95
C ARG A 80 -10.75 2.60 -6.94
N LEU A 81 -10.96 1.28 -7.04
CA LEU A 81 -10.16 0.29 -6.35
C LEU A 81 -9.15 -0.32 -7.33
N ILE A 82 -7.88 -0.17 -7.06
CA ILE A 82 -6.79 -0.71 -7.87
C ILE A 82 -6.21 -1.93 -7.15
N LEU A 83 -6.38 -3.10 -7.76
CA LEU A 83 -5.86 -4.38 -7.27
C LEU A 83 -4.43 -4.54 -7.74
N VAL A 84 -3.47 -4.51 -6.81
CA VAL A 84 -2.02 -4.62 -7.07
C VAL A 84 -1.47 -5.93 -6.54
N GLY A 85 -1.95 -6.39 -5.38
CA GLY A 85 -1.55 -7.64 -4.76
C GLY A 85 -2.10 -8.86 -5.51
N ILE A 86 -1.55 -10.01 -5.19
CA ILE A 86 -1.96 -11.33 -5.71
C ILE A 86 -2.21 -12.29 -4.54
N GLY A 87 -3.10 -11.92 -3.63
CA GLY A 87 -3.40 -12.69 -2.40
C GLY A 87 -3.93 -14.12 -2.62
N GLY A 88 -4.31 -14.45 -3.84
CA GLY A 88 -4.55 -15.82 -4.28
C GLY A 88 -5.96 -16.38 -4.01
N GLU A 89 -6.79 -15.77 -3.19
CA GLU A 89 -8.14 -16.23 -2.93
C GLU A 89 -9.20 -15.40 -3.67
N PRO A 90 -10.32 -16.01 -4.08
CA PRO A 90 -11.44 -15.29 -4.65
C PRO A 90 -11.99 -14.25 -3.66
N ALA A 91 -12.30 -13.07 -4.16
CA ALA A 91 -12.92 -12.01 -3.37
C ALA A 91 -14.37 -11.80 -3.80
N VAL A 92 -15.28 -11.72 -2.83
CA VAL A 92 -16.70 -11.42 -3.07
C VAL A 92 -16.88 -9.92 -3.15
N ILE A 93 -17.50 -9.48 -4.23
CA ILE A 93 -17.81 -8.08 -4.50
C ILE A 93 -19.32 -7.89 -4.39
N ASN A 94 -19.76 -6.83 -3.72
CA ASN A 94 -21.15 -6.41 -3.70
C ASN A 94 -21.44 -5.50 -4.91
N PRO A 95 -22.11 -6.00 -5.99
CA PRO A 95 -22.35 -5.20 -7.19
C PRO A 95 -23.20 -3.96 -6.91
N LYS A 96 -24.20 -4.08 -6.03
CA LYS A 96 -25.08 -2.98 -5.65
C LYS A 96 -24.28 -1.77 -5.12
N ARG A 97 -23.24 -2.04 -4.30
CA ARG A 97 -22.39 -0.95 -3.77
C ARG A 97 -21.62 -0.25 -4.88
N LEU A 98 -21.09 -0.99 -5.83
CA LEU A 98 -20.36 -0.42 -6.98
C LEU A 98 -21.29 0.43 -7.85
N THR A 99 -22.46 -0.09 -8.16
CA THR A 99 -23.46 0.59 -8.99
C THR A 99 -23.89 1.93 -8.36
N PHE A 100 -24.26 1.92 -7.07
CA PHE A 100 -24.69 3.17 -6.40
C PHE A 100 -23.58 4.22 -6.24
N LYS A 101 -22.32 3.78 -6.23
CA LYS A 101 -21.18 4.69 -6.13
C LYS A 101 -20.56 5.04 -7.49
N GLU A 102 -21.05 4.44 -8.58
CA GLU A 102 -20.39 4.53 -9.90
C GLU A 102 -18.89 4.17 -9.84
N ALA A 103 -18.54 3.26 -8.92
CA ALA A 103 -17.17 2.93 -8.61
C ALA A 103 -16.60 1.89 -9.59
N SER A 104 -15.29 1.94 -9.79
CA SER A 104 -14.56 1.02 -10.66
C SER A 104 -13.60 0.14 -9.87
N ILE A 105 -13.41 -1.11 -10.34
CA ILE A 105 -12.34 -2.00 -9.87
C ILE A 105 -11.43 -2.29 -11.05
N LEU A 106 -10.13 -2.06 -10.86
CA LEU A 106 -9.10 -2.18 -11.89
C LEU A 106 -8.00 -3.11 -11.42
N GLY A 107 -7.64 -4.09 -12.22
CA GLY A 107 -6.43 -4.89 -12.03
C GLY A 107 -5.21 -4.19 -12.62
N THR A 108 -4.05 -4.37 -12.00
CA THR A 108 -2.77 -3.97 -12.56
C THR A 108 -1.74 -5.07 -12.36
N ASN A 109 -0.86 -5.24 -13.32
CA ASN A 109 0.21 -6.24 -13.25
C ASN A 109 1.55 -5.55 -13.50
N VAL A 110 2.37 -5.53 -12.46
CA VAL A 110 3.73 -4.93 -12.45
C VAL A 110 3.81 -3.57 -13.15
N GLY A 111 4.91 -3.27 -13.77
CA GLY A 111 5.13 -2.03 -14.52
C GLY A 111 5.97 -2.25 -15.76
N SER A 112 5.93 -1.29 -16.68
CA SER A 112 6.73 -1.30 -17.90
C SER A 112 8.18 -0.84 -17.64
N LYS A 113 9.08 -1.15 -18.57
CA LYS A 113 10.46 -0.62 -18.54
C LYS A 113 10.50 0.92 -18.58
N HIS A 114 9.52 1.53 -19.23
CA HIS A 114 9.39 2.99 -19.27
C HIS A 114 9.08 3.56 -17.89
N GLU A 115 8.10 3.00 -17.20
CA GLU A 115 7.74 3.41 -15.83
C GLU A 115 8.88 3.21 -14.85
N LEU A 116 9.64 2.12 -14.97
CA LEU A 116 10.84 1.91 -14.16
C LEU A 116 11.88 3.01 -14.38
N ARG A 117 12.10 3.45 -15.61
CA ARG A 117 13.01 4.57 -15.90
C ARG A 117 12.54 5.85 -15.23
N LEU A 118 11.25 6.18 -15.35
CA LEU A 118 10.67 7.36 -14.67
C LEU A 118 10.85 7.30 -13.14
N LEU A 119 10.68 6.14 -12.52
CA LEU A 119 10.91 5.95 -11.10
C LEU A 119 12.38 6.18 -10.72
N VAL A 120 13.31 5.67 -11.52
CA VAL A 120 14.76 5.87 -11.32
C VAL A 120 15.10 7.36 -11.43
N ASP A 121 14.54 8.09 -12.39
CA ASP A 121 14.78 9.52 -12.57
C ASP A 121 14.21 10.34 -11.41
N LEU A 122 13.02 9.98 -10.89
CA LEU A 122 12.46 10.57 -9.67
C LEU A 122 13.34 10.32 -8.44
N ALA A 123 13.91 9.12 -8.32
CA ALA A 123 14.83 8.80 -7.24
C ALA A 123 16.15 9.57 -7.35
N ARG A 124 16.73 9.64 -8.55
CA ARG A 124 17.98 10.40 -8.80
C ARG A 124 17.82 11.89 -8.55
N SER A 125 16.65 12.45 -8.87
CA SER A 125 16.34 13.87 -8.60
C SER A 125 15.97 14.15 -7.13
N GLY A 126 16.02 13.16 -6.24
CA GLY A 126 15.67 13.31 -4.83
C GLY A 126 14.17 13.46 -4.54
N LYS A 127 13.31 13.38 -5.57
CA LYS A 127 11.85 13.49 -5.44
C LYS A 127 11.20 12.24 -4.88
N LEU A 128 11.88 11.10 -4.94
CA LEU A 128 11.41 9.82 -4.43
C LEU A 128 12.42 9.27 -3.41
N LYS A 129 12.00 9.10 -2.18
CA LYS A 129 12.80 8.45 -1.14
C LYS A 129 12.73 6.93 -1.33
N GLY A 130 13.88 6.28 -1.36
CA GLY A 130 13.96 4.82 -1.41
C GLY A 130 13.36 4.14 -0.18
N VAL A 131 12.92 2.90 -0.35
CA VAL A 131 12.48 2.05 0.75
C VAL A 131 13.66 1.74 1.66
N ALA A 132 13.43 1.64 2.97
CA ALA A 132 14.44 1.13 3.89
C ALA A 132 14.88 -0.28 3.45
N ASN A 133 16.17 -0.54 3.51
CA ASN A 133 16.68 -1.87 3.22
C ASN A 133 17.72 -2.29 4.25
N THR A 134 17.82 -3.59 4.47
CA THR A 134 18.82 -4.22 5.32
C THR A 134 19.65 -5.18 4.49
N LYS A 135 20.95 -5.13 4.71
CA LYS A 135 21.93 -5.97 4.03
C LYS A 135 22.26 -7.19 4.89
N HIS A 136 22.27 -8.37 4.30
CA HIS A 136 22.50 -9.64 4.98
C HIS A 136 23.51 -10.49 4.23
N ARG A 137 24.14 -11.42 4.97
CA ARG A 137 25.03 -12.44 4.40
C ARG A 137 24.20 -13.58 3.81
N LEU A 138 24.76 -14.31 2.86
CA LEU A 138 24.08 -15.47 2.27
C LEU A 138 23.75 -16.58 3.28
N ASN A 139 24.57 -16.78 4.30
CA ASN A 139 24.31 -17.79 5.33
C ASN A 139 23.13 -17.42 6.27
N GLU A 140 22.69 -16.16 6.30
CA GLU A 140 21.54 -15.67 7.09
C GLU A 140 20.19 -15.87 6.37
N VAL A 141 20.15 -16.45 5.17
CA VAL A 141 18.95 -16.51 4.33
C VAL A 141 17.75 -17.13 5.04
N ASN A 142 17.93 -18.23 5.78
CA ASN A 142 16.83 -18.91 6.46
C ASN A 142 16.26 -18.07 7.61
N GLU A 143 17.11 -17.37 8.34
CA GLU A 143 16.71 -16.47 9.43
C GLU A 143 15.91 -15.27 8.88
N VAL A 144 16.42 -14.66 7.81
CA VAL A 144 15.79 -13.54 7.15
C VAL A 144 14.43 -13.93 6.54
N LEU A 145 14.33 -15.10 5.90
CA LEU A 145 13.06 -15.60 5.37
C LEU A 145 12.05 -15.89 6.49
N THR A 146 12.51 -16.42 7.61
CA THR A 146 11.69 -16.64 8.81
C THR A 146 11.18 -15.29 9.37
N ALA A 147 12.06 -14.30 9.49
CA ALA A 147 11.71 -12.96 9.92
C ALA A 147 10.72 -12.26 8.94
N LEU A 148 10.92 -12.47 7.63
CA LEU A 148 10.03 -11.96 6.59
C LEU A 148 8.63 -12.57 6.72
N LYS A 149 8.54 -13.90 6.88
CA LYS A 149 7.28 -14.62 7.09
C LYS A 149 6.57 -14.13 8.37
N ALA A 150 7.31 -13.83 9.42
CA ALA A 150 6.80 -13.27 10.67
C ALA A 150 6.45 -11.77 10.58
N GLY A 151 6.65 -11.11 9.43
CA GLY A 151 6.36 -9.68 9.24
C GLY A 151 7.33 -8.72 9.92
N LYS A 152 8.46 -9.20 10.45
CA LYS A 152 9.45 -8.44 11.22
C LYS A 152 10.41 -7.60 10.35
N ILE A 153 10.42 -7.78 9.04
CA ILE A 153 11.27 -6.99 8.13
C ILE A 153 10.58 -5.68 7.82
N LEU A 154 11.23 -4.59 8.15
CA LEU A 154 10.81 -3.23 7.77
C LEU A 154 11.48 -2.84 6.45
N GLY A 155 10.68 -2.73 5.39
CA GLY A 155 11.19 -2.39 4.06
C GLY A 155 11.60 -3.62 3.26
N ARG A 156 12.86 -3.70 2.85
CA ARG A 156 13.43 -4.79 2.04
C ARG A 156 14.69 -5.35 2.68
N ALA A 157 14.83 -6.66 2.66
CA ALA A 157 16.09 -7.35 2.95
C ALA A 157 16.73 -7.78 1.62
N TYR A 158 18.04 -7.64 1.50
CA TYR A 158 18.82 -8.18 0.37
C TYR A 158 20.09 -8.87 0.85
N PHE A 159 20.56 -9.82 0.08
CA PHE A 159 21.75 -10.57 0.38
C PHE A 159 22.92 -10.11 -0.50
N ASP A 160 24.06 -9.88 0.13
CA ASP A 160 25.29 -9.58 -0.57
C ASP A 160 26.21 -10.83 -0.53
N PRO A 161 26.49 -11.46 -1.69
CA PRO A 161 27.36 -12.63 -1.73
C PRO A 161 28.80 -12.35 -1.30
N PHE A 162 29.22 -11.08 -1.31
CA PHE A 162 30.58 -10.65 -0.96
C PHE A 162 30.70 -10.16 0.47
N LEU A 163 29.62 -10.10 1.23
CA LEU A 163 29.63 -9.74 2.63
C LEU A 163 30.20 -10.91 3.46
N LYS A 164 31.40 -10.69 4.03
CA LYS A 164 32.09 -11.64 4.90
C LYS A 164 31.60 -11.59 6.35
#